data_02806fd40b961917b8ff6a073d2b528e
#
_entry.id   02806fd40b961917b8ff6a073d2b528e
#
_cell.length_a   1.000
_cell.length_b   1.000
_cell.length_c   1.000
_cell.angle_alpha   90.00
_cell.angle_beta   90.00
_cell.angle_gamma   90.00
#
_symmetry.space_group_name_H-M   'P 1'
#
loop_
_entity.id
_entity.type
_entity.pdbx_description
1 polymer ?
#
loop_
_entity_poly.entity_id
_entity_poly.type
_entity_poly.pdbx_seq_one_letter_code
_entity_poly.pdbx_strand_id
1 'polypeptide(L)'
;MITEVQPNETLDGRLQIEGVISRSGMASIYKAKDLITGQAVAVKVPHQQFESDPASFARFQREAEIGRKLNHPKILRLLDVGEHSRPYIVMEYLEGKTLDQVMNKIRPLPISDAVQIASQVCGALAYMHQHKIVHRDLKPQNIMICNDGSLRIMDFGIAKSTEMRRITFAGFSPAMGTPDYMAPEQVQGKRGDERTDIYSLGAVLYETATGSVPFEGDNPFIVMNSRITGDPIAPRKLNREISKEIEEIILHAMEREPHRRYASAAAMKVELDNPDAVKLTGRHQHLQSVQGWKTRWQGSKLIILSTLLPVLVFLIGFILVRCHGAPH
;
A
#
# COMPACT_ATOMS: atom_id res chain seq x y z
N MET A 1 -12.04 -13.09 30.64
CA MET A 1 -10.81 -12.68 29.90
C MET A 1 -10.69 -13.64 28.72
N ILE A 2 -10.91 -13.18 27.51
CA ILE A 2 -10.67 -14.01 26.32
C ILE A 2 -9.16 -13.93 26.07
N THR A 3 -8.47 -15.01 26.40
CA THR A 3 -7.02 -15.15 26.32
C THR A 3 -6.59 -15.20 24.84
N GLU A 4 -5.40 -14.70 24.51
CA GLU A 4 -4.75 -14.89 23.22
C GLU A 4 -4.71 -16.40 22.90
N VAL A 5 -5.04 -16.77 21.69
CA VAL A 5 -5.10 -18.19 21.26
C VAL A 5 -3.70 -18.80 21.41
N GLN A 6 -3.62 -19.93 22.11
CA GLN A 6 -2.37 -20.60 22.41
C GLN A 6 -2.07 -21.74 21.42
N PRO A 7 -0.79 -22.07 21.18
CA PRO A 7 -0.44 -23.30 20.45
C PRO A 7 -1.09 -24.54 21.09
N ASN A 8 -1.57 -25.44 20.25
CA ASN A 8 -2.32 -26.65 20.62
C ASN A 8 -3.75 -26.42 21.15
N GLU A 9 -4.20 -25.17 21.26
CA GLU A 9 -5.63 -24.88 21.51
C GLU A 9 -6.47 -25.31 20.32
N THR A 10 -7.68 -25.81 20.59
CA THR A 10 -8.65 -26.16 19.53
C THR A 10 -9.82 -25.19 19.57
N LEU A 11 -10.01 -24.42 18.53
CA LEU A 11 -11.14 -23.51 18.37
C LEU A 11 -12.36 -24.31 17.90
N ASP A 12 -13.49 -24.13 18.62
CA ASP A 12 -14.79 -24.75 18.35
C ASP A 12 -14.74 -26.26 18.10
N GLY A 13 -13.81 -26.96 18.77
CA GLY A 13 -13.60 -28.41 18.64
C GLY A 13 -13.13 -28.85 17.25
N ARG A 14 -12.79 -27.94 16.36
CA ARG A 14 -12.47 -28.22 14.95
C ARG A 14 -11.09 -27.74 14.50
N LEU A 15 -10.68 -26.54 14.88
CA LEU A 15 -9.47 -25.94 14.35
C LEU A 15 -8.32 -26.04 15.37
N GLN A 16 -7.44 -26.99 15.20
CA GLN A 16 -6.29 -27.20 16.07
C GLN A 16 -5.16 -26.23 15.66
N ILE A 17 -4.83 -25.29 16.54
CA ILE A 17 -3.79 -24.28 16.30
C ILE A 17 -2.40 -24.91 16.35
N GLU A 18 -1.64 -24.78 15.27
CA GLU A 18 -0.25 -25.27 15.20
C GLU A 18 0.78 -24.19 15.57
N GLY A 19 0.51 -22.94 15.23
CA GLY A 19 1.43 -21.83 15.53
C GLY A 19 1.01 -20.51 14.94
N VAL A 20 1.75 -19.44 15.28
CA VAL A 20 1.53 -18.08 14.75
C VAL A 20 2.21 -17.93 13.41
N ILE A 21 1.49 -17.46 12.38
CA ILE A 21 2.03 -17.06 11.09
C ILE A 21 2.49 -15.60 11.14
N SER A 22 1.59 -14.71 11.61
CA SER A 22 1.89 -13.27 11.69
C SER A 22 1.06 -12.59 12.78
N ARG A 23 1.54 -11.43 13.25
CA ARG A 23 0.84 -10.54 14.17
C ARG A 23 0.82 -9.14 13.58
N SER A 24 -0.35 -8.50 13.59
CA SER A 24 -0.54 -7.10 13.23
C SER A 24 -1.12 -6.34 14.42
N GLY A 25 -1.27 -5.01 14.30
CA GLY A 25 -1.93 -4.22 15.35
C GLY A 25 -3.40 -4.60 15.60
N MET A 26 -4.07 -5.26 14.66
CA MET A 26 -5.54 -5.53 14.70
C MET A 26 -5.87 -7.00 14.91
N ALA A 27 -5.05 -7.92 14.41
CA ALA A 27 -5.33 -9.35 14.43
C ALA A 27 -4.04 -10.18 14.41
N SER A 28 -4.14 -11.41 14.87
CA SER A 28 -3.11 -12.45 14.71
C SER A 28 -3.60 -13.49 13.71
N ILE A 29 -2.68 -13.99 12.87
CA ILE A 29 -2.95 -15.08 11.93
C ILE A 29 -2.21 -16.31 12.40
N TYR A 30 -2.94 -17.41 12.53
CA TYR A 30 -2.43 -18.69 13.01
C TYR A 30 -2.49 -19.72 11.88
N LYS A 31 -1.52 -20.62 11.84
CA LYS A 31 -1.62 -21.87 11.13
C LYS A 31 -2.40 -22.85 12.00
N ALA A 32 -3.36 -23.55 11.42
CA ALA A 32 -4.17 -24.54 12.10
C ALA A 32 -4.43 -25.74 11.20
N LYS A 33 -4.79 -26.85 11.81
CA LYS A 33 -5.32 -28.05 11.14
C LYS A 33 -6.81 -28.12 11.34
N ASP A 34 -7.57 -28.19 10.27
CA ASP A 34 -9.00 -28.51 10.34
C ASP A 34 -9.15 -30.02 10.61
N LEU A 35 -9.61 -30.38 11.79
CA LEU A 35 -9.75 -31.78 12.24
C LEU A 35 -10.81 -32.56 11.47
N ILE A 36 -11.75 -31.89 10.80
CA ILE A 36 -12.79 -32.55 9.98
C ILE A 36 -12.22 -32.90 8.60
N THR A 37 -11.54 -31.96 7.95
CA THR A 37 -11.02 -32.18 6.58
C THR A 37 -9.58 -32.71 6.57
N GLY A 38 -8.85 -32.59 7.68
CA GLY A 38 -7.43 -32.92 7.79
C GLY A 38 -6.50 -31.89 7.12
N GLN A 39 -7.04 -30.84 6.51
CA GLN A 39 -6.28 -29.85 5.75
C GLN A 39 -5.67 -28.79 6.65
N ALA A 40 -4.52 -28.25 6.23
CA ALA A 40 -3.96 -27.05 6.82
C ALA A 40 -4.77 -25.81 6.40
N VAL A 41 -5.08 -24.94 7.37
CA VAL A 41 -5.81 -23.69 7.17
C VAL A 41 -5.10 -22.55 7.88
N ALA A 42 -5.39 -21.30 7.48
CA ALA A 42 -4.98 -20.12 8.23
C ALA A 42 -6.21 -19.53 8.94
N VAL A 43 -6.03 -19.10 10.19
CA VAL A 43 -7.10 -18.56 11.04
C VAL A 43 -6.71 -17.17 11.49
N LYS A 44 -7.45 -16.15 11.02
CA LYS A 44 -7.28 -14.74 11.39
C LYS A 44 -8.20 -14.43 12.58
N VAL A 45 -7.59 -14.11 13.72
CA VAL A 45 -8.30 -13.83 14.98
C VAL A 45 -8.08 -12.37 15.35
N PRO A 46 -9.11 -11.54 15.49
CA PRO A 46 -8.97 -10.15 15.90
C PRO A 46 -8.48 -10.07 17.35
N HIS A 47 -7.74 -9.00 17.67
CA HIS A 47 -7.35 -8.75 19.04
C HIS A 47 -8.54 -8.22 19.85
N GLN A 48 -8.59 -8.55 21.15
CA GLN A 48 -9.72 -8.24 22.04
C GLN A 48 -10.10 -6.75 22.05
N GLN A 49 -9.12 -5.86 21.98
CA GLN A 49 -9.38 -4.41 21.89
C GLN A 49 -10.17 -4.00 20.64
N PHE A 50 -10.09 -4.77 19.55
CA PHE A 50 -10.84 -4.54 18.31
C PHE A 50 -12.18 -5.25 18.30
N GLU A 51 -12.33 -6.34 19.05
CA GLU A 51 -13.64 -6.97 19.30
C GLU A 51 -14.55 -6.03 20.10
N SER A 52 -13.98 -5.25 21.00
CA SER A 52 -14.72 -4.29 21.85
C SER A 52 -15.09 -2.98 21.16
N ASP A 53 -14.49 -2.67 19.99
CA ASP A 53 -14.86 -1.51 19.17
C ASP A 53 -15.86 -1.92 18.08
N PRO A 54 -17.16 -1.51 18.19
CA PRO A 54 -18.20 -1.93 17.25
C PRO A 54 -17.85 -1.59 15.79
N ALA A 55 -17.15 -0.49 15.53
CA ALA A 55 -16.77 -0.10 14.17
C ALA A 55 -15.69 -1.00 13.59
N SER A 56 -14.72 -1.43 14.39
CA SER A 56 -13.67 -2.37 13.99
C SER A 56 -14.21 -3.77 13.80
N PHE A 57 -15.09 -4.20 14.69
CA PHE A 57 -15.77 -5.49 14.58
C PHE A 57 -16.65 -5.60 13.32
N ALA A 58 -17.47 -4.59 13.04
CA ALA A 58 -18.28 -4.54 11.82
C ALA A 58 -17.42 -4.58 10.54
N ARG A 59 -16.23 -3.98 10.57
CA ARG A 59 -15.28 -4.05 9.45
C ARG A 59 -14.72 -5.46 9.26
N PHE A 60 -14.35 -6.12 10.33
CA PHE A 60 -13.85 -7.50 10.31
C PHE A 60 -14.92 -8.46 9.74
N GLN A 61 -16.17 -8.32 10.19
CA GLN A 61 -17.29 -9.11 9.66
C GLN A 61 -17.52 -8.85 8.17
N ARG A 62 -17.45 -7.57 7.74
CA ARG A 62 -17.63 -7.20 6.34
C ARG A 62 -16.50 -7.74 5.44
N GLU A 63 -15.27 -7.78 5.92
CA GLU A 63 -14.15 -8.42 5.22
C GLU A 63 -14.45 -9.90 4.98
N ALA A 64 -14.91 -10.61 6.01
CA ALA A 64 -15.32 -12.02 5.91
C ALA A 64 -16.48 -12.21 4.92
N GLU A 65 -17.52 -11.40 5.00
CA GLU A 65 -18.69 -11.49 4.12
C GLU A 65 -18.32 -11.27 2.65
N ILE A 66 -17.48 -10.28 2.36
CA ILE A 66 -17.04 -9.98 1.00
C ILE A 66 -16.10 -11.07 0.49
N GLY A 67 -15.15 -11.51 1.31
CA GLY A 67 -14.21 -12.56 0.92
C GLY A 67 -14.88 -13.88 0.58
N ARG A 68 -15.98 -14.25 1.30
CA ARG A 68 -16.77 -15.47 0.99
C ARG A 68 -17.46 -15.41 -0.37
N LYS A 69 -17.75 -14.21 -0.91
CA LYS A 69 -18.37 -14.02 -2.24
C LYS A 69 -17.37 -14.16 -3.39
N LEU A 70 -16.07 -14.10 -3.11
CA LEU A 70 -15.02 -14.17 -4.11
C LEU A 70 -14.56 -15.62 -4.31
N ASN A 71 -14.64 -16.09 -5.55
CA ASN A 71 -14.13 -17.40 -5.96
C ASN A 71 -13.31 -17.26 -7.23
N HIS A 72 -12.00 -17.04 -7.07
CA HIS A 72 -11.09 -16.84 -8.19
C HIS A 72 -9.71 -17.46 -7.86
N PRO A 73 -9.04 -18.15 -8.80
CA PRO A 73 -7.81 -18.89 -8.53
C PRO A 73 -6.62 -18.01 -8.09
N LYS A 74 -6.72 -16.69 -8.24
CA LYS A 74 -5.67 -15.73 -7.83
C LYS A 74 -6.09 -14.83 -6.66
N ILE A 75 -7.16 -15.20 -5.96
CA ILE A 75 -7.65 -14.50 -4.76
C ILE A 75 -7.67 -15.52 -3.62
N LEU A 76 -7.17 -15.11 -2.44
CA LEU A 76 -7.19 -15.94 -1.24
C LEU A 76 -8.63 -16.37 -0.93
N ARG A 77 -8.84 -17.68 -0.83
CA ARG A 77 -10.15 -18.27 -0.58
C ARG A 77 -10.46 -18.27 0.91
N LEU A 78 -11.58 -17.70 1.29
CA LEU A 78 -12.15 -17.86 2.62
C LEU A 78 -12.95 -19.15 2.70
N LEU A 79 -12.82 -19.85 3.82
CA LEU A 79 -13.47 -21.14 4.06
C LEU A 79 -14.64 -20.95 5.04
N ASP A 80 -15.75 -21.59 4.75
CA ASP A 80 -16.87 -21.66 5.67
C ASP A 80 -16.70 -22.90 6.57
N VAL A 81 -16.60 -22.67 7.86
CA VAL A 81 -16.42 -23.74 8.85
C VAL A 81 -17.61 -23.84 9.84
N GLY A 82 -18.72 -23.12 9.56
CA GLY A 82 -19.93 -23.13 10.38
C GLY A 82 -19.95 -22.01 11.43
N GLU A 83 -20.71 -22.24 12.51
CA GLU A 83 -20.86 -21.28 13.60
C GLU A 83 -19.59 -21.18 14.45
N HIS A 84 -19.34 -20.00 14.99
CA HIS A 84 -18.15 -19.66 15.76
C HIS A 84 -18.53 -19.20 17.17
N SER A 85 -17.85 -19.71 18.20
CA SER A 85 -18.00 -19.26 19.59
C SER A 85 -17.41 -17.86 19.80
N ARG A 86 -16.47 -17.44 18.93
CA ARG A 86 -15.81 -16.13 18.93
C ARG A 86 -15.52 -15.68 17.49
N PRO A 87 -15.27 -14.39 17.26
CA PRO A 87 -14.93 -13.91 15.93
C PRO A 87 -13.58 -14.45 15.43
N TYR A 88 -13.57 -15.09 14.27
CA TYR A 88 -12.39 -15.41 13.47
C TYR A 88 -12.76 -15.65 12.02
N ILE A 89 -11.78 -15.58 11.13
CA ILE A 89 -11.92 -15.87 9.70
C ILE A 89 -11.00 -17.04 9.37
N VAL A 90 -11.55 -18.07 8.72
CA VAL A 90 -10.79 -19.22 8.23
C VAL A 90 -10.55 -19.08 6.75
N MET A 91 -9.33 -19.34 6.32
CA MET A 91 -8.90 -19.22 4.93
C MET A 91 -7.97 -20.37 4.54
N GLU A 92 -7.81 -20.62 3.24
CA GLU A 92 -6.81 -21.55 2.76
C GLU A 92 -5.43 -21.20 3.31
N TYR A 93 -4.65 -22.21 3.69
CA TYR A 93 -3.26 -22.01 4.05
C TYR A 93 -2.41 -22.00 2.80
N LEU A 94 -1.66 -20.91 2.59
CA LEU A 94 -0.79 -20.74 1.43
C LEU A 94 0.67 -21.01 1.83
N GLU A 95 1.32 -21.91 1.12
CA GLU A 95 2.76 -22.12 1.22
C GLU A 95 3.49 -21.27 0.18
N GLY A 96 4.28 -20.31 0.64
CA GLY A 96 4.97 -19.39 -0.26
C GLY A 96 5.62 -18.21 0.46
N LYS A 97 5.86 -17.16 -0.30
CA LYS A 97 6.41 -15.90 0.19
C LYS A 97 5.60 -14.75 -0.35
N THR A 98 5.43 -13.69 0.45
CA THR A 98 4.87 -12.44 -0.07
C THR A 98 5.83 -11.84 -1.10
N LEU A 99 5.28 -11.06 -2.04
CA LEU A 99 6.10 -10.35 -3.02
C LEU A 99 7.14 -9.46 -2.34
N ASP A 100 6.80 -8.84 -1.21
CA ASP A 100 7.73 -8.10 -0.36
C ASP A 100 8.92 -8.97 0.10
N GLN A 101 8.66 -10.19 0.58
CA GLN A 101 9.71 -11.13 0.97
C GLN A 101 10.56 -11.62 -0.20
N VAL A 102 9.98 -11.71 -1.40
CA VAL A 102 10.70 -12.03 -2.63
C VAL A 102 11.61 -10.87 -3.00
N MET A 103 11.09 -9.65 -3.03
CA MET A 103 11.81 -8.42 -3.34
C MET A 103 12.95 -8.12 -2.36
N ASN A 104 12.79 -8.47 -1.08
CA ASN A 104 13.87 -8.33 -0.09
C ASN A 104 15.10 -9.22 -0.38
N LYS A 105 14.96 -10.22 -1.27
CA LYS A 105 16.04 -11.09 -1.70
C LYS A 105 16.63 -10.74 -3.05
N ILE A 106 15.76 -10.27 -3.97
CA ILE A 106 16.10 -9.95 -5.36
C ILE A 106 15.43 -8.62 -5.69
N ARG A 107 16.21 -7.57 -5.88
CA ARG A 107 15.71 -6.23 -6.15
C ARG A 107 16.65 -5.47 -7.08
N PRO A 108 16.22 -5.01 -8.26
CA PRO A 108 14.89 -5.23 -8.86
C PRO A 108 14.65 -6.69 -9.26
N LEU A 109 13.39 -7.05 -9.52
CA LEU A 109 13.05 -8.33 -10.15
C LEU A 109 13.40 -8.28 -11.64
N PRO A 110 13.58 -9.46 -12.29
CA PRO A 110 13.58 -9.54 -13.75
C PRO A 110 12.31 -8.90 -14.31
N ILE A 111 12.43 -8.11 -15.37
CA ILE A 111 11.30 -7.35 -15.94
C ILE A 111 10.16 -8.28 -16.38
N SER A 112 10.50 -9.45 -16.95
CA SER A 112 9.50 -10.47 -17.31
C SER A 112 8.64 -10.90 -16.13
N ASP A 113 9.28 -11.13 -14.97
CA ASP A 113 8.59 -11.59 -13.76
C ASP A 113 7.71 -10.48 -13.18
N ALA A 114 8.22 -9.23 -13.12
CA ALA A 114 7.46 -8.08 -12.67
C ALA A 114 6.19 -7.86 -13.53
N VAL A 115 6.32 -7.95 -14.85
CA VAL A 115 5.21 -7.82 -15.82
C VAL A 115 4.22 -8.98 -15.66
N GLN A 116 4.72 -10.22 -15.54
CA GLN A 116 3.86 -11.40 -15.35
C GLN A 116 3.07 -11.33 -14.05
N ILE A 117 3.68 -10.90 -12.94
CA ILE A 117 3.02 -10.67 -11.66
C ILE A 117 1.92 -9.61 -11.82
N ALA A 118 2.26 -8.47 -12.41
CA ALA A 118 1.29 -7.38 -12.61
C ALA A 118 0.11 -7.81 -13.49
N SER A 119 0.35 -8.54 -14.58
CA SER A 119 -0.70 -9.08 -15.45
C SER A 119 -1.63 -10.03 -14.71
N GLN A 120 -1.07 -10.92 -13.86
CA GLN A 120 -1.87 -11.84 -13.06
C GLN A 120 -2.72 -11.11 -12.02
N VAL A 121 -2.16 -10.08 -11.37
CA VAL A 121 -2.88 -9.21 -10.42
C VAL A 121 -3.99 -8.45 -11.13
N CYS A 122 -3.76 -7.91 -12.33
CA CYS A 122 -4.81 -7.28 -13.14
C CYS A 122 -6.01 -8.21 -13.37
N GLY A 123 -5.77 -9.49 -13.68
CA GLY A 123 -6.84 -10.47 -13.86
C GLY A 123 -7.71 -10.65 -12.61
N ALA A 124 -7.07 -10.74 -11.44
CA ALA A 124 -7.77 -10.83 -10.16
C ALA A 124 -8.54 -9.55 -9.81
N LEU A 125 -7.92 -8.38 -10.02
CA LEU A 125 -8.57 -7.08 -9.81
C LEU A 125 -9.78 -6.90 -10.75
N ALA A 126 -9.66 -7.28 -12.03
CA ALA A 126 -10.77 -7.21 -12.97
C ALA A 126 -11.97 -8.03 -12.49
N TYR A 127 -11.73 -9.25 -11.97
CA TYR A 127 -12.77 -10.07 -11.37
C TYR A 127 -13.40 -9.39 -10.14
N MET A 128 -12.60 -8.84 -9.22
CA MET A 128 -13.11 -8.12 -8.04
C MET A 128 -13.97 -6.92 -8.45
N HIS A 129 -13.50 -6.13 -9.42
CA HIS A 129 -14.19 -4.92 -9.89
C HIS A 129 -15.54 -5.25 -10.56
N GLN A 130 -15.63 -6.37 -11.30
CA GLN A 130 -16.90 -6.89 -11.83
C GLN A 130 -17.92 -7.19 -10.72
N HIS A 131 -17.43 -7.65 -9.55
CA HIS A 131 -18.24 -7.89 -8.36
C HIS A 131 -18.42 -6.64 -7.47
N LYS A 132 -18.06 -5.44 -7.99
CA LYS A 132 -18.17 -4.16 -7.27
C LYS A 132 -17.31 -4.09 -5.99
N ILE A 133 -16.23 -4.85 -5.96
CA ILE A 133 -15.28 -4.89 -4.86
C ILE A 133 -13.99 -4.20 -5.32
N VAL A 134 -13.56 -3.19 -4.57
CA VAL A 134 -12.28 -2.49 -4.75
C VAL A 134 -11.36 -2.86 -3.60
N HIS A 135 -10.13 -3.26 -3.89
CA HIS A 135 -9.17 -3.79 -2.91
C HIS A 135 -8.67 -2.71 -1.93
N ARG A 136 -8.26 -1.55 -2.42
CA ARG A 136 -7.82 -0.34 -1.69
C ARG A 136 -6.57 -0.44 -0.81
N ASP A 137 -5.97 -1.61 -0.68
CA ASP A 137 -4.72 -1.81 0.08
C ASP A 137 -3.77 -2.75 -0.69
N LEU A 138 -3.72 -2.60 -2.01
CA LEU A 138 -2.82 -3.41 -2.83
C LEU A 138 -1.38 -2.95 -2.60
N LYS A 139 -0.53 -3.91 -2.20
CA LYS A 139 0.90 -3.72 -1.91
C LYS A 139 1.62 -5.07 -1.94
N PRO A 140 2.96 -5.11 -2.02
CA PRO A 140 3.72 -6.35 -2.08
C PRO A 140 3.46 -7.33 -0.94
N GLN A 141 3.15 -6.83 0.27
CA GLN A 141 2.82 -7.67 1.43
C GLN A 141 1.49 -8.43 1.26
N ASN A 142 0.58 -7.92 0.40
CA ASN A 142 -0.73 -8.50 0.14
C ASN A 142 -0.78 -9.34 -1.16
N ILE A 143 0.38 -9.64 -1.75
CA ILE A 143 0.54 -10.51 -2.92
C ILE A 143 1.42 -11.69 -2.51
N MET A 144 0.86 -12.90 -2.50
CA MET A 144 1.57 -14.13 -2.18
C MET A 144 2.01 -14.82 -3.47
N ILE A 145 3.28 -15.19 -3.54
CA ILE A 145 3.84 -16.10 -4.55
C ILE A 145 3.97 -17.46 -3.89
N CYS A 146 3.14 -18.42 -4.31
CA CYS A 146 3.12 -19.76 -3.77
C CYS A 146 4.27 -20.61 -4.29
N ASN A 147 4.60 -21.69 -3.56
CA ASN A 147 5.67 -22.60 -3.93
C ASN A 147 5.42 -23.33 -5.27
N ASP A 148 4.16 -23.47 -5.68
CA ASP A 148 3.76 -24.02 -6.99
C ASP A 148 3.83 -22.99 -8.13
N GLY A 149 4.31 -21.76 -7.86
CA GLY A 149 4.38 -20.67 -8.82
C GLY A 149 3.06 -19.91 -9.01
N SER A 150 1.98 -20.32 -8.35
CA SER A 150 0.71 -19.57 -8.41
C SER A 150 0.77 -18.29 -7.57
N LEU A 151 -0.11 -17.33 -7.90
CA LEU A 151 -0.22 -16.07 -7.17
C LEU A 151 -1.58 -15.99 -6.45
N ARG A 152 -1.59 -15.40 -5.26
CA ARG A 152 -2.81 -15.05 -4.52
C ARG A 152 -2.75 -13.62 -4.03
N ILE A 153 -3.83 -12.87 -4.24
CA ILE A 153 -4.08 -11.59 -3.59
C ILE A 153 -4.74 -11.86 -2.23
N MET A 154 -4.23 -11.21 -1.20
CA MET A 154 -4.66 -11.37 0.19
C MET A 154 -5.18 -10.04 0.76
N ASP A 155 -5.84 -10.10 1.91
CA ASP A 155 -6.21 -8.95 2.75
C ASP A 155 -6.90 -7.77 2.02
N PHE A 156 -8.20 -7.89 1.85
CA PHE A 156 -9.02 -6.82 1.27
C PHE A 156 -9.04 -5.60 2.19
N GLY A 157 -8.59 -4.44 1.70
CA GLY A 157 -8.47 -3.19 2.48
C GLY A 157 -9.80 -2.51 2.83
N ILE A 158 -10.87 -3.28 3.00
CA ILE A 158 -12.22 -2.79 3.32
C ILE A 158 -12.23 -2.05 4.65
N ALA A 159 -11.41 -2.51 5.59
CA ALA A 159 -11.24 -1.90 6.91
C ALA A 159 -10.61 -0.49 6.84
N LYS A 160 -9.67 -0.24 5.92
CA LYS A 160 -8.88 0.99 5.87
C LYS A 160 -9.63 2.19 5.28
N SER A 161 -10.64 1.99 4.44
CA SER A 161 -11.35 3.10 3.76
C SER A 161 -12.06 4.08 4.72
N THR A 162 -12.38 3.65 5.93
CA THR A 162 -13.05 4.47 6.94
C THR A 162 -12.06 5.16 7.89
N GLU A 163 -10.88 4.56 8.09
CA GLU A 163 -9.82 5.15 8.92
C GLU A 163 -9.12 6.32 8.19
N MET A 164 -8.98 6.26 6.88
CA MET A 164 -8.38 7.36 6.10
C MET A 164 -9.12 8.68 6.25
N ARG A 165 -10.44 8.70 6.47
CA ARG A 165 -11.16 9.92 6.84
C ARG A 165 -10.73 10.54 8.17
N ARG A 166 -10.16 9.74 9.07
CA ARG A 166 -9.66 10.20 10.38
C ARG A 166 -8.20 10.67 10.33
N ILE A 167 -7.40 10.15 9.37
CA ILE A 167 -5.97 10.49 9.26
C ILE A 167 -5.75 11.97 8.93
N THR A 168 -6.58 12.57 8.08
CA THR A 168 -6.47 13.98 7.69
C THR A 168 -6.75 14.95 8.82
N PHE A 169 -7.39 14.51 9.92
CA PHE A 169 -7.78 15.37 11.06
C PHE A 169 -7.08 15.05 12.39
N ALA A 170 -6.54 13.86 12.59
CA ALA A 170 -6.05 13.41 13.91
C ALA A 170 -4.55 13.05 13.97
N GLY A 171 -3.81 13.24 12.89
CA GLY A 171 -2.39 12.86 12.84
C GLY A 171 -2.17 11.40 12.40
N PHE A 172 -1.06 11.17 11.74
CA PHE A 172 -0.64 9.86 11.23
C PHE A 172 -0.17 8.98 12.41
N SER A 173 -0.75 7.80 12.59
CA SER A 173 -0.24 6.80 13.52
C SER A 173 0.75 5.87 12.81
N PRO A 174 1.93 5.59 13.37
CA PRO A 174 2.88 4.62 12.83
C PRO A 174 2.29 3.21 12.63
N ALA A 175 1.20 2.88 13.34
CA ALA A 175 0.47 1.62 13.20
C ALA A 175 -0.28 1.47 11.87
N MET A 176 -0.37 2.53 11.04
CA MET A 176 -1.17 2.56 9.81
C MET A 176 -0.49 1.99 8.57
N GLY A 177 0.76 1.55 8.68
CA GLY A 177 1.56 1.03 7.56
C GLY A 177 2.08 2.12 6.63
N THR A 178 2.99 1.75 5.74
CA THR A 178 3.69 2.66 4.84
C THR A 178 2.75 3.12 3.71
N PRO A 179 2.62 4.43 3.44
CA PRO A 179 1.71 4.95 2.41
C PRO A 179 2.22 4.77 0.97
N ASP A 180 3.25 3.94 0.75
CA ASP A 180 4.04 3.88 -0.50
C ASP A 180 3.26 3.45 -1.75
N TYR A 181 2.10 2.82 -1.58
CA TYR A 181 1.26 2.33 -2.69
C TYR A 181 -0.11 3.00 -2.74
N MET A 182 -0.36 3.93 -1.82
CA MET A 182 -1.64 4.62 -1.69
C MET A 182 -1.88 5.55 -2.88
N ALA A 183 -3.06 5.53 -3.47
CA ALA A 183 -3.39 6.44 -4.57
C ALA A 183 -3.58 7.89 -4.09
N PRO A 184 -3.33 8.92 -4.94
CA PRO A 184 -3.46 10.33 -4.57
C PRO A 184 -4.83 10.70 -3.97
N GLU A 185 -5.92 10.17 -4.52
CA GLU A 185 -7.27 10.38 -4.01
C GLU A 185 -7.47 9.77 -2.61
N GLN A 186 -6.81 8.66 -2.30
CA GLN A 186 -6.85 8.08 -0.96
C GLN A 186 -6.12 8.97 0.05
N VAL A 187 -4.95 9.51 -0.33
CA VAL A 187 -4.23 10.48 0.50
C VAL A 187 -5.08 11.72 0.79
N GLN A 188 -5.92 12.13 -0.17
CA GLN A 188 -6.88 13.23 -0.01
C GLN A 188 -8.13 12.84 0.80
N GLY A 189 -8.20 11.63 1.37
CA GLY A 189 -9.35 11.15 2.14
C GLY A 189 -10.58 10.79 1.30
N LYS A 190 -10.45 10.72 -0.03
CA LYS A 190 -11.52 10.28 -0.94
C LYS A 190 -11.57 8.76 -0.96
N ARG A 191 -12.78 8.21 -1.13
CA ARG A 191 -12.97 6.76 -1.16
C ARG A 191 -12.30 6.09 -2.37
N GLY A 192 -12.25 6.78 -3.51
CA GLY A 192 -11.76 6.23 -4.77
C GLY A 192 -12.66 5.14 -5.36
N ASP A 193 -12.42 4.78 -6.60
CA ASP A 193 -13.06 3.70 -7.36
C ASP A 193 -12.05 2.59 -7.70
N GLU A 194 -12.36 1.74 -8.67
CA GLU A 194 -11.48 0.67 -9.18
C GLU A 194 -10.12 1.16 -9.71
N ARG A 195 -10.03 2.43 -10.13
CA ARG A 195 -8.78 3.04 -10.61
C ARG A 195 -7.78 3.33 -9.50
N THR A 196 -8.24 3.30 -8.25
CA THR A 196 -7.37 3.31 -7.07
C THR A 196 -6.45 2.08 -7.05
N ASP A 197 -7.01 0.88 -7.32
CA ASP A 197 -6.23 -0.35 -7.36
C ASP A 197 -5.26 -0.37 -8.54
N ILE A 198 -5.63 0.24 -9.68
CA ILE A 198 -4.76 0.38 -10.85
C ILE A 198 -3.53 1.22 -10.52
N TYR A 199 -3.72 2.34 -9.80
CA TYR A 199 -2.59 3.15 -9.33
C TYR A 199 -1.68 2.36 -8.39
N SER A 200 -2.27 1.68 -7.40
CA SER A 200 -1.50 0.87 -6.45
C SER A 200 -0.71 -0.24 -7.14
N LEU A 201 -1.31 -0.90 -8.14
CA LEU A 201 -0.61 -1.89 -8.96
C LEU A 201 0.51 -1.24 -9.81
N GLY A 202 0.28 -0.05 -10.36
CA GLY A 202 1.31 0.74 -11.03
C GLY A 202 2.51 1.02 -10.12
N ALA A 203 2.26 1.38 -8.86
CA ALA A 203 3.31 1.60 -7.87
C ALA A 203 4.06 0.30 -7.49
N VAL A 204 3.35 -0.83 -7.39
CA VAL A 204 3.96 -2.15 -7.19
C VAL A 204 4.83 -2.54 -8.39
N LEU A 205 4.33 -2.37 -9.62
CA LEU A 205 5.09 -2.67 -10.84
C LEU A 205 6.32 -1.75 -10.97
N TYR A 206 6.17 -0.46 -10.64
CA TYR A 206 7.29 0.48 -10.59
C TYR A 206 8.39 -0.05 -9.68
N GLU A 207 8.04 -0.40 -8.44
CA GLU A 207 9.03 -0.84 -7.45
C GLU A 207 9.65 -2.20 -7.81
N THR A 208 8.86 -3.17 -8.26
CA THR A 208 9.39 -4.48 -8.70
C THR A 208 10.36 -4.36 -9.85
N ALA A 209 10.08 -3.45 -10.81
CA ALA A 209 10.90 -3.26 -12.00
C ALA A 209 12.12 -2.34 -11.78
N THR A 210 12.05 -1.38 -10.84
CA THR A 210 13.14 -0.41 -10.59
C THR A 210 13.97 -0.73 -9.37
N GLY A 211 13.43 -1.48 -8.42
CA GLY A 211 14.02 -1.70 -7.11
C GLY A 211 13.80 -0.56 -6.10
N SER A 212 13.07 0.49 -6.45
CA SER A 212 12.79 1.64 -5.60
C SER A 212 11.31 2.00 -5.61
N VAL A 213 10.77 2.47 -4.49
CA VAL A 213 9.42 3.01 -4.45
C VAL A 213 9.30 4.30 -5.26
N PRO A 214 8.13 4.61 -5.85
CA PRO A 214 7.98 5.79 -6.72
C PRO A 214 8.23 7.13 -6.03
N PHE A 215 7.95 7.19 -4.72
CA PHE A 215 8.10 8.41 -3.92
C PHE A 215 8.77 8.04 -2.60
N GLU A 216 9.86 8.74 -2.30
CA GLU A 216 10.63 8.58 -1.07
C GLU A 216 10.58 9.87 -0.25
N GLY A 217 10.74 9.76 1.06
CA GLY A 217 10.78 10.91 1.97
C GLY A 217 11.12 10.51 3.40
N ASP A 218 11.66 11.47 4.15
CA ASP A 218 12.12 11.27 5.54
C ASP A 218 10.96 10.98 6.51
N ASN A 219 9.74 11.21 6.08
CA ASN A 219 8.53 10.88 6.84
C ASN A 219 7.33 10.61 5.91
N PRO A 220 6.28 9.93 6.42
CA PRO A 220 5.10 9.60 5.63
C PRO A 220 4.37 10.80 5.01
N PHE A 221 4.40 11.98 5.66
CA PHE A 221 3.75 13.19 5.12
C PHE A 221 4.43 13.69 3.85
N ILE A 222 5.77 13.62 3.78
CA ILE A 222 6.52 13.99 2.59
C ILE A 222 6.16 13.04 1.44
N VAL A 223 6.14 11.73 1.71
CA VAL A 223 5.74 10.72 0.71
C VAL A 223 4.32 10.97 0.20
N MET A 224 3.35 11.19 1.11
CA MET A 224 1.96 11.48 0.75
C MET A 224 1.83 12.78 -0.06
N ASN A 225 2.50 13.85 0.37
CA ASN A 225 2.47 15.13 -0.34
C ASN A 225 3.10 15.03 -1.74
N SER A 226 4.26 14.36 -1.86
CA SER A 226 4.91 14.15 -3.15
C SER A 226 4.02 13.40 -4.13
N ARG A 227 3.17 12.51 -3.66
CA ARG A 227 2.21 11.75 -4.45
C ARG A 227 1.06 12.60 -4.98
N ILE A 228 0.66 13.64 -4.22
CA ILE A 228 -0.39 14.58 -4.66
C ILE A 228 0.18 15.63 -5.61
N THR A 229 1.41 16.10 -5.37
CA THR A 229 1.96 17.29 -6.04
C THR A 229 3.09 17.01 -7.02
N GLY A 230 3.79 15.87 -6.89
CA GLY A 230 4.97 15.53 -7.67
C GLY A 230 4.72 14.39 -8.65
N ASP A 231 5.75 14.06 -9.41
CA ASP A 231 5.81 12.91 -10.30
C ASP A 231 6.96 11.99 -9.89
N PRO A 232 6.87 10.67 -10.15
CA PRO A 232 7.96 9.75 -9.86
C PRO A 232 9.17 10.01 -10.78
N ILE A 233 10.32 9.49 -10.41
CA ILE A 233 11.45 9.41 -11.34
C ILE A 233 11.05 8.47 -12.49
N ALA A 234 11.38 8.85 -13.75
CA ALA A 234 11.09 7.98 -14.87
C ALA A 234 11.74 6.58 -14.66
N PRO A 235 10.97 5.48 -14.75
CA PRO A 235 11.47 4.12 -14.46
C PRO A 235 12.77 3.77 -15.17
N ARG A 236 12.91 4.13 -16.44
CA ARG A 236 14.12 3.87 -17.25
C ARG A 236 15.35 4.66 -16.83
N LYS A 237 15.21 5.71 -16.00
CA LYS A 237 16.34 6.39 -15.37
C LYS A 237 16.96 5.56 -14.26
N LEU A 238 16.17 4.73 -13.59
CA LEU A 238 16.59 3.86 -12.49
C LEU A 238 17.04 2.48 -13.02
N ASN A 239 16.29 1.90 -13.97
CA ASN A 239 16.62 0.62 -14.58
C ASN A 239 16.48 0.70 -16.11
N ARG A 240 17.60 0.63 -16.83
CA ARG A 240 17.64 0.72 -18.30
C ARG A 240 17.13 -0.53 -19.02
N GLU A 241 16.95 -1.63 -18.31
CA GLU A 241 16.37 -2.86 -18.88
C GLU A 241 14.86 -2.74 -19.12
N ILE A 242 14.21 -1.75 -18.48
CA ILE A 242 12.81 -1.44 -18.71
C ILE A 242 12.64 -0.93 -20.14
N SER A 243 11.75 -1.53 -20.93
CA SER A 243 11.42 -1.06 -22.27
C SER A 243 10.62 0.25 -22.22
N LYS A 244 10.51 0.97 -23.33
CA LYS A 244 9.69 2.20 -23.41
C LYS A 244 8.22 1.90 -23.17
N GLU A 245 7.76 0.76 -23.62
CA GLU A 245 6.39 0.29 -23.51
C GLU A 245 6.03 0.00 -22.05
N ILE A 246 6.91 -0.71 -21.32
CA ILE A 246 6.71 -0.98 -19.88
C ILE A 246 6.76 0.31 -19.06
N GLU A 247 7.67 1.23 -19.36
CA GLU A 247 7.70 2.56 -18.75
C GLU A 247 6.37 3.30 -18.98
N GLU A 248 5.84 3.26 -20.22
CA GLU A 248 4.57 3.90 -20.57
C GLU A 248 3.41 3.29 -19.78
N ILE A 249 3.34 1.94 -19.66
CA ILE A 249 2.32 1.24 -18.87
C ILE A 249 2.39 1.68 -17.39
N ILE A 250 3.58 1.67 -16.79
CA ILE A 250 3.77 2.07 -15.40
C ILE A 250 3.26 3.50 -15.18
N LEU A 251 3.72 4.44 -16.01
CA LEU A 251 3.36 5.84 -15.89
C LEU A 251 1.87 6.11 -16.17
N HIS A 252 1.27 5.36 -17.09
CA HIS A 252 -0.17 5.44 -17.34
C HIS A 252 -0.99 4.97 -16.15
N ALA A 253 -0.62 3.85 -15.53
CA ALA A 253 -1.29 3.37 -14.33
C ALA A 253 -1.16 4.36 -13.16
N MET A 254 -0.02 5.06 -13.07
CA MET A 254 0.31 5.99 -12.00
C MET A 254 -0.08 7.46 -12.28
N GLU A 255 -0.88 7.74 -13.31
CA GLU A 255 -1.43 9.08 -13.53
C GLU A 255 -2.12 9.59 -12.27
N ARG A 256 -1.89 10.88 -11.94
CA ARG A 256 -2.38 11.48 -10.70
C ARG A 256 -3.90 11.52 -10.68
N GLU A 257 -4.50 11.94 -11.79
CA GLU A 257 -5.95 12.01 -11.93
C GLU A 257 -6.52 10.64 -12.32
N PRO A 258 -7.49 10.08 -11.54
CA PRO A 258 -8.03 8.74 -11.81
C PRO A 258 -8.56 8.57 -13.24
N HIS A 259 -9.20 9.59 -13.83
CA HIS A 259 -9.75 9.52 -15.16
C HIS A 259 -8.71 9.48 -16.29
N ARG A 260 -7.44 9.77 -15.98
CA ARG A 260 -6.31 9.65 -16.93
C ARG A 260 -5.61 8.30 -16.87
N ARG A 261 -5.94 7.47 -15.89
CA ARG A 261 -5.44 6.08 -15.77
C ARG A 261 -6.18 5.17 -16.75
N TYR A 262 -5.79 3.90 -16.76
CA TYR A 262 -6.58 2.87 -17.44
C TYR A 262 -8.03 2.90 -16.95
N ALA A 263 -8.96 2.69 -17.91
CA ALA A 263 -10.39 2.64 -17.58
C ALA A 263 -10.75 1.44 -16.70
N SER A 264 -9.98 0.35 -16.77
CA SER A 264 -10.17 -0.87 -15.97
C SER A 264 -8.85 -1.65 -15.82
N ALA A 265 -8.77 -2.54 -14.84
CA ALA A 265 -7.66 -3.47 -14.69
C ALA A 265 -7.53 -4.41 -15.90
N ALA A 266 -8.65 -4.77 -16.55
CA ALA A 266 -8.63 -5.55 -17.79
C ALA A 266 -7.93 -4.81 -18.93
N ALA A 267 -8.13 -3.50 -19.06
CA ALA A 267 -7.44 -2.69 -20.08
C ALA A 267 -5.92 -2.64 -19.83
N MET A 268 -5.49 -2.47 -18.58
CA MET A 268 -4.07 -2.54 -18.22
C MET A 268 -3.47 -3.93 -18.50
N LYS A 269 -4.24 -5.00 -18.23
CA LYS A 269 -3.80 -6.37 -18.52
C LYS A 269 -3.51 -6.60 -19.99
N VAL A 270 -4.34 -6.09 -20.88
CA VAL A 270 -4.14 -6.24 -22.34
C VAL A 270 -2.80 -5.67 -22.79
N GLU A 271 -2.40 -4.52 -22.25
CA GLU A 271 -1.11 -3.91 -22.57
C GLU A 271 0.06 -4.65 -21.90
N LEU A 272 -0.10 -5.15 -20.68
CA LEU A 272 0.92 -5.98 -20.01
C LEU A 272 1.14 -7.32 -20.71
N ASP A 273 0.09 -7.91 -21.28
CA ASP A 273 0.18 -9.18 -22.02
C ASP A 273 0.77 -9.00 -23.43
N ASN A 274 0.70 -7.79 -24.00
CA ASN A 274 1.26 -7.48 -25.31
C ASN A 274 1.93 -6.08 -25.32
N PRO A 275 3.08 -5.93 -24.64
CA PRO A 275 3.76 -4.65 -24.51
C PRO A 275 4.12 -4.00 -25.87
N ASP A 276 4.44 -4.80 -26.88
CA ASP A 276 4.84 -4.29 -28.20
C ASP A 276 3.72 -3.51 -28.92
N ALA A 277 2.46 -3.74 -28.52
CA ALA A 277 1.31 -3.03 -29.08
C ALA A 277 0.98 -1.71 -28.35
N VAL A 278 1.74 -1.36 -27.29
CA VAL A 278 1.50 -0.17 -26.48
C VAL A 278 1.77 1.09 -27.27
N LYS A 279 0.81 2.01 -27.29
CA LYS A 279 0.99 3.33 -27.90
C LYS A 279 1.83 4.22 -26.96
N LEU A 280 3.04 4.53 -27.40
CA LEU A 280 3.90 5.47 -26.68
C LEU A 280 3.34 6.90 -26.81
N THR A 281 2.94 7.50 -25.70
CA THR A 281 2.46 8.90 -25.64
C THR A 281 3.51 9.85 -25.09
N GLY A 282 4.66 9.33 -24.64
CA GLY A 282 5.78 10.11 -24.13
C GLY A 282 5.56 10.66 -22.71
N ARG A 283 4.79 9.96 -21.87
CA ARG A 283 4.50 10.38 -20.49
C ARG A 283 5.75 10.75 -19.70
N HIS A 284 6.86 10.01 -19.88
CA HIS A 284 8.13 10.27 -19.23
C HIS A 284 8.69 11.69 -19.50
N GLN A 285 8.32 12.34 -20.62
CA GLN A 285 8.77 13.69 -20.98
C GLN A 285 8.05 14.78 -20.20
N HIS A 286 6.85 14.48 -19.69
CA HIS A 286 6.01 15.43 -18.96
C HIS A 286 6.18 15.34 -17.43
N LEU A 287 7.03 14.42 -16.94
CA LEU A 287 7.30 14.27 -15.52
C LEU A 287 8.07 15.52 -15.00
N GLN A 288 7.45 16.19 -14.04
CA GLN A 288 8.10 17.31 -13.33
C GLN A 288 8.92 16.77 -12.17
N SER A 289 10.22 16.94 -12.21
CA SER A 289 11.10 16.46 -11.13
C SER A 289 10.78 17.17 -9.80
N VAL A 290 10.61 16.41 -8.73
CA VAL A 290 10.40 16.92 -7.36
C VAL A 290 11.63 17.63 -6.79
N GLN A 291 12.72 17.75 -7.55
CA GLN A 291 13.97 18.43 -7.11
C GLN A 291 13.79 19.90 -6.68
N GLY A 292 12.64 20.54 -6.97
CA GLY A 292 12.38 21.93 -6.64
C GLY A 292 12.23 22.27 -5.15
N TRP A 293 11.93 21.30 -4.27
CA TRP A 293 11.67 21.63 -2.87
C TRP A 293 12.95 21.80 -2.04
N LYS A 294 13.94 20.91 -2.17
CA LYS A 294 15.21 21.04 -1.42
C LYS A 294 15.98 22.31 -1.83
N THR A 295 16.00 22.63 -3.12
CA THR A 295 16.63 23.87 -3.64
C THR A 295 15.84 25.12 -3.27
N ARG A 296 14.51 25.07 -3.25
CA ARG A 296 13.66 26.22 -2.86
C ARG A 296 13.78 26.55 -1.37
N TRP A 297 13.92 25.53 -0.51
CA TRP A 297 14.14 25.74 0.94
C TRP A 297 15.57 26.24 1.25
N GLN A 298 16.59 25.80 0.52
CA GLN A 298 17.94 26.34 0.65
C GLN A 298 17.99 27.80 0.18
N GLY A 299 17.33 28.14 -0.92
CA GLY A 299 17.20 29.53 -1.38
C GLY A 299 16.43 30.42 -0.40
N SER A 300 15.33 29.92 0.19
CA SER A 300 14.55 30.64 1.20
C SER A 300 15.32 30.84 2.50
N LYS A 301 16.12 29.87 2.96
CA LYS A 301 16.99 30.04 4.13
C LYS A 301 18.05 31.12 3.90
N LEU A 302 18.65 31.17 2.72
CA LEU A 302 19.61 32.23 2.36
C LEU A 302 18.94 33.60 2.33
N ILE A 303 17.74 33.74 1.78
CA ILE A 303 16.99 35.01 1.75
C ILE A 303 16.59 35.43 3.17
N ILE A 304 16.08 34.51 4.00
CA ILE A 304 15.70 34.78 5.39
C ILE A 304 16.94 35.18 6.21
N LEU A 305 18.08 34.52 6.02
CA LEU A 305 19.33 34.86 6.71
C LEU A 305 19.89 36.22 6.26
N SER A 306 19.82 36.52 4.97
CA SER A 306 20.31 37.79 4.43
C SER A 306 19.46 39.02 4.80
N THR A 307 18.16 38.80 5.08
CA THR A 307 17.24 39.88 5.50
C THR A 307 17.15 40.05 7.01
N LEU A 308 17.15 38.94 7.77
CA LEU A 308 17.03 38.99 9.23
C LEU A 308 18.34 39.36 9.94
N LEU A 309 19.49 38.97 9.40
CA LEU A 309 20.77 39.27 10.04
C LEU A 309 21.06 40.77 10.13
N PRO A 310 20.89 41.59 9.06
CA PRO A 310 21.07 43.04 9.15
C PRO A 310 20.09 43.73 10.13
N VAL A 311 18.82 43.26 10.15
CA VAL A 311 17.81 43.81 11.07
C VAL A 311 18.18 43.50 12.53
N LEU A 312 18.68 42.29 12.81
CA LEU A 312 19.13 41.91 14.15
C LEU A 312 20.33 42.69 14.61
N VAL A 313 21.31 42.91 13.71
CA VAL A 313 22.50 43.71 13.98
C VAL A 313 22.12 45.16 14.25
N PHE A 314 21.18 45.74 13.48
CA PHE A 314 20.67 47.09 13.67
C PHE A 314 19.93 47.24 15.01
N LEU A 315 19.10 46.27 15.39
CA LEU A 315 18.40 46.25 16.67
C LEU A 315 19.36 46.16 17.87
N ILE A 316 20.37 45.32 17.78
CA ILE A 316 21.40 45.18 18.83
C ILE A 316 22.21 46.48 18.95
N GLY A 317 22.62 47.08 17.83
CA GLY A 317 23.33 48.38 17.81
C GLY A 317 22.48 49.50 18.43
N PHE A 318 21.17 49.55 18.10
CA PHE A 318 20.25 50.56 18.66
C PHE A 318 20.05 50.39 20.18
N ILE A 319 19.97 49.14 20.67
CA ILE A 319 19.87 48.86 22.11
C ILE A 319 21.17 49.29 22.85
N LEU A 320 22.33 48.97 22.30
CA LEU A 320 23.63 49.34 22.89
C LEU A 320 23.82 50.84 22.96
N VAL A 321 23.45 51.61 21.92
CA VAL A 321 23.51 53.07 21.92
C VAL A 321 22.56 53.66 22.99
N ARG A 322 21.37 53.09 23.17
CA ARG A 322 20.42 53.54 24.18
C ARG A 322 20.87 53.25 25.62
N CYS A 323 21.56 52.12 25.85
CA CYS A 323 22.07 51.74 27.16
C CYS A 323 23.34 52.54 27.56
N HIS A 324 24.11 53.07 26.61
CA HIS A 324 25.30 53.90 26.89
C HIS A 324 25.03 55.40 26.89
N GLY A 325 23.83 55.83 26.50
CA GLY A 325 23.45 57.25 26.41
C GLY A 325 22.64 57.82 27.57
N ALA A 326 22.55 57.12 28.72
CA ALA A 326 21.95 57.70 29.93
C ALA A 326 23.02 58.50 30.71
N PRO A 327 22.94 59.83 30.74
CA PRO A 327 23.85 60.61 31.60
C PRO A 327 23.45 60.43 33.07
N HIS A 328 24.49 60.29 33.92
CA HIS A 328 24.38 60.37 35.38
C HIS A 328 23.90 61.73 35.85
#